data_a7af2af6f41a4ec09b3d23cb5e801661
#
_entry.id   a7af2af6f41a4ec09b3d23cb5e801661
#
_cell.length_a   1.000
_cell.length_b   1.000
_cell.length_c   1.000
_cell.angle_alpha   90.00
_cell.angle_beta   90.00
_cell.angle_gamma   90.00
#
_symmetry.space_group_name_H-M   'P 1'
#
loop_
_entity.id
_entity.type
_entity.pdbx_description
1 polymer ?
#
loop_
_entity_poly.entity_id
_entity_poly.type
_entity_poly.pdbx_seq_one_letter_code
_entity_poly.pdbx_strand_id
1 'polypeptide(L)'
;MQASRASLPEWEDLRVLGINKEPPHASFLPHPTRESALRSGFYESPWKVSLNGEWRFKLVRCPSEAPEGFYEPGFDDSSWDVIPVPSNWQLLGYDKPIYVNYRYPFPANPPRVPEDDNPTGLYR
;
A
#
# COMPACT_ATOMS: atom_id res chain seq x y z
N MET A 1 20.77 -32.84 8.52
CA MET A 1 20.90 -31.37 8.45
C MET A 1 19.76 -30.85 7.61
N GLN A 2 18.67 -30.37 8.23
CA GLN A 2 17.62 -29.66 7.49
C GLN A 2 18.14 -28.26 7.21
N ALA A 3 18.32 -27.95 5.93
CA ALA A 3 18.58 -26.58 5.50
C ALA A 3 17.39 -25.72 5.98
N SER A 4 17.69 -24.69 6.77
CA SER A 4 16.73 -23.65 7.13
C SER A 4 16.16 -23.09 5.83
N ARG A 5 14.91 -23.38 5.50
CA ARG A 5 14.18 -22.68 4.46
C ARG A 5 14.10 -21.23 4.91
N ALA A 6 14.86 -20.34 4.26
CA ALA A 6 14.63 -18.93 4.40
C ALA A 6 13.12 -18.70 4.16
N SER A 7 12.45 -18.01 5.07
CA SER A 7 11.04 -17.67 4.90
C SER A 7 10.94 -16.76 3.66
N LEU A 8 9.99 -17.05 2.78
CA LEU A 8 9.67 -16.14 1.68
C LEU A 8 9.21 -14.80 2.28
N PRO A 9 9.50 -13.68 1.61
CA PRO A 9 8.93 -12.41 2.01
C PRO A 9 7.39 -12.47 1.88
N GLU A 10 6.68 -11.66 2.63
CA GLU A 10 5.22 -11.71 2.75
C GLU A 10 4.51 -11.56 1.39
N TRP A 11 5.04 -10.74 0.49
CA TRP A 11 4.47 -10.52 -0.85
C TRP A 11 4.67 -11.70 -1.83
N GLU A 12 5.46 -12.69 -1.45
CA GLU A 12 5.68 -13.91 -2.23
C GLU A 12 5.11 -15.17 -1.55
N ASP A 13 4.68 -15.07 -0.31
CA ASP A 13 4.11 -16.20 0.44
C ASP A 13 2.59 -16.22 0.33
N LEU A 14 2.06 -17.10 -0.51
CA LEU A 14 0.62 -17.27 -0.72
C LEU A 14 -0.18 -17.65 0.54
N ARG A 15 0.49 -18.01 1.62
CA ARG A 15 -0.15 -18.31 2.91
C ARG A 15 -0.40 -17.04 3.72
N VAL A 16 0.29 -15.94 3.38
CA VAL A 16 0.15 -14.66 4.04
C VAL A 16 -0.94 -13.85 3.34
N LEU A 17 -2.15 -13.89 3.85
CA LEU A 17 -3.30 -13.16 3.32
C LEU A 17 -3.48 -11.79 3.97
N GLY A 18 -2.80 -11.53 5.07
CA GLY A 18 -2.82 -10.27 5.78
C GLY A 18 -2.03 -10.33 7.08
N ILE A 19 -1.37 -9.22 7.41
CA ILE A 19 -0.68 -9.01 8.68
C ILE A 19 -1.30 -7.79 9.34
N ASN A 20 -1.65 -7.88 10.62
CA ASN A 20 -2.32 -6.80 11.36
C ASN A 20 -3.61 -6.30 10.68
N LYS A 21 -4.31 -7.19 10.02
CA LYS A 21 -5.54 -6.90 9.29
C LYS A 21 -6.71 -7.57 9.99
N GLU A 22 -7.76 -6.80 10.25
CA GLU A 22 -9.01 -7.33 10.79
C GLU A 22 -9.70 -8.30 9.81
N PRO A 23 -10.49 -9.24 10.32
CA PRO A 23 -11.33 -10.08 9.45
C PRO A 23 -12.24 -9.23 8.54
N PRO A 24 -12.57 -9.71 7.34
CA PRO A 24 -13.51 -9.00 6.46
C PRO A 24 -14.86 -8.77 7.15
N HIS A 25 -15.36 -7.54 7.07
CA HIS A 25 -16.67 -7.16 7.60
C HIS A 25 -17.31 -6.08 6.70
N ALA A 26 -18.60 -5.85 6.88
CA ALA A 26 -19.30 -4.77 6.20
C ALA A 26 -18.74 -3.41 6.63
N SER A 27 -18.65 -2.47 5.68
CA SER A 27 -18.22 -1.10 5.98
C SER A 27 -19.24 -0.41 6.91
N PHE A 28 -18.74 0.25 7.92
CA PHE A 28 -19.55 1.05 8.85
C PHE A 28 -18.76 2.26 9.35
N LEU A 29 -19.48 3.25 9.86
CA LEU A 29 -18.90 4.39 10.54
C LEU A 29 -19.42 4.41 11.99
N PRO A 30 -18.53 4.26 12.98
CA PRO A 30 -18.93 4.37 14.37
C PRO A 30 -19.28 5.82 14.73
N HIS A 31 -20.27 5.99 15.61
CA HIS A 31 -20.67 7.27 16.15
C HIS A 31 -20.82 7.20 17.67
N PRO A 32 -20.58 8.31 18.40
CA PRO A 32 -20.66 8.32 19.86
C PRO A 32 -22.09 8.15 20.38
N THR A 33 -23.10 8.57 19.59
CA THR A 33 -24.51 8.44 19.98
C THR A 33 -25.38 8.06 18.77
N ARG A 34 -26.56 7.54 19.03
CA ARG A 34 -27.57 7.25 18.03
C ARG A 34 -28.01 8.52 17.29
N GLU A 35 -28.16 9.62 18.01
CA GLU A 35 -28.58 10.91 17.45
C GLU A 35 -27.54 11.43 16.46
N SER A 36 -26.25 11.31 16.77
CA SER A 36 -25.18 11.69 15.84
C SER A 36 -25.19 10.79 14.60
N ALA A 37 -25.39 9.50 14.76
CA ALA A 37 -25.46 8.56 13.64
C ALA A 37 -26.64 8.85 12.69
N LEU A 38 -27.77 9.33 13.23
CA LEU A 38 -28.97 9.65 12.43
C LEU A 38 -28.90 11.03 11.75
N ARG A 39 -28.11 11.97 12.29
CA ARG A 39 -28.02 13.35 11.78
C ARG A 39 -26.86 13.59 10.86
N SER A 40 -25.79 12.83 11.02
CA SER A 40 -24.55 13.02 10.26
C SER A 40 -24.67 12.40 8.87
N GLY A 41 -24.06 13.04 7.88
CA GLY A 41 -23.82 12.41 6.60
C GLY A 41 -22.91 11.17 6.75
N PHE A 42 -22.95 10.27 5.75
CA PHE A 42 -22.19 9.01 5.77
C PHE A 42 -20.71 9.19 6.11
N TYR A 43 -20.14 10.35 5.81
CA TYR A 43 -18.71 10.62 6.03
C TYR A 43 -18.43 11.48 7.27
N GLU A 44 -19.42 11.82 8.06
CA GLU A 44 -19.32 12.71 9.22
C GLU A 44 -19.29 11.90 10.52
N SER A 45 -18.13 11.44 10.92
CA SER A 45 -17.91 10.85 12.24
C SER A 45 -16.70 11.50 12.90
N PRO A 46 -16.78 11.83 14.21
CA PRO A 46 -15.63 12.39 14.93
C PRO A 46 -14.46 11.39 15.05
N TRP A 47 -14.70 10.12 14.77
CA TRP A 47 -13.68 9.06 14.79
C TRP A 47 -13.15 8.70 13.41
N LYS A 48 -13.58 9.39 12.37
CA LYS A 48 -13.05 9.24 11.03
C LYS A 48 -11.84 10.13 10.84
N VAL A 49 -10.74 9.54 10.40
CA VAL A 49 -9.56 10.28 9.94
C VAL A 49 -9.42 10.10 8.44
N SER A 50 -9.33 11.21 7.71
CA SER A 50 -9.03 11.18 6.28
C SER A 50 -7.52 11.06 6.08
N LEU A 51 -7.11 10.10 5.27
CA LEU A 51 -5.73 9.96 4.82
C LEU A 51 -5.49 10.67 3.47
N ASN A 52 -6.50 11.38 2.95
CA ASN A 52 -6.32 12.21 1.76
C ASN A 52 -5.45 13.42 2.09
N GLY A 53 -4.58 13.80 1.19
CA GLY A 53 -3.69 14.94 1.37
C GLY A 53 -2.38 14.79 0.63
N GLU A 54 -1.38 15.53 1.05
CA GLU A 54 -0.03 15.43 0.52
C GLU A 54 0.78 14.40 1.32
N TRP A 55 1.42 13.50 0.60
CA TRP A 55 2.24 12.45 1.18
C TRP A 55 3.65 12.50 0.60
N ARG A 56 4.65 12.22 1.43
CA ARG A 56 5.98 11.90 0.96
C ARG A 56 5.95 10.61 0.15
N PHE A 57 6.59 10.63 -1.01
CA PHE A 57 6.55 9.52 -1.95
C PHE A 57 7.94 9.18 -2.49
N LYS A 58 8.21 7.90 -2.61
CA LYS A 58 9.39 7.39 -3.30
C LYS A 58 9.03 6.15 -4.08
N LEU A 59 9.32 6.16 -5.38
CA LEU A 59 9.25 4.97 -6.20
C LEU A 59 10.56 4.21 -6.11
N VAL A 60 10.49 2.90 -5.86
CA VAL A 60 11.61 1.97 -5.95
C VAL A 60 11.31 0.90 -6.99
N ARG A 61 12.35 0.27 -7.54
CA ARG A 61 12.21 -0.70 -8.62
C ARG A 61 11.56 -2.00 -8.15
N CYS A 62 11.76 -2.36 -6.89
CA CYS A 62 11.18 -3.55 -6.27
C CYS A 62 11.11 -3.40 -4.74
N PRO A 63 10.32 -4.21 -4.04
CA PRO A 63 10.15 -4.11 -2.59
C PRO A 63 11.46 -4.19 -1.79
N SER A 64 12.44 -4.99 -2.25
CA SER A 64 13.73 -5.15 -1.58
C SER A 64 14.63 -3.91 -1.63
N GLU A 65 14.32 -2.93 -2.48
CA GLU A 65 15.01 -1.63 -2.53
C GLU A 65 14.41 -0.59 -1.57
N ALA A 66 13.35 -0.94 -0.82
CA ALA A 66 12.81 -0.05 0.20
C ALA A 66 13.89 0.23 1.27
N PRO A 67 14.16 1.50 1.61
CA PRO A 67 15.12 1.83 2.66
C PRO A 67 14.72 1.17 3.98
N GLU A 68 15.69 0.57 4.67
CA GLU A 68 15.44 -0.03 5.98
C GLU A 68 14.87 1.01 6.94
N GLY A 69 13.84 0.64 7.67
CA GLY A 69 13.20 1.51 8.65
C GLY A 69 12.45 2.71 8.06
N PHE A 70 12.14 2.72 6.77
CA PHE A 70 11.44 3.85 6.14
C PHE A 70 10.10 4.16 6.81
N TYR A 71 9.50 3.22 7.50
CA TYR A 71 8.24 3.36 8.25
C TYR A 71 8.44 3.91 9.67
N GLU A 72 9.67 4.02 10.16
CA GLU A 72 9.96 4.50 11.51
C GLU A 72 9.71 6.02 11.62
N PRO A 73 9.15 6.49 12.76
CA PRO A 73 8.82 7.92 12.92
C PRO A 73 10.00 8.89 12.73
N GLY A 74 11.21 8.45 13.03
CA GLY A 74 12.43 9.26 12.92
C GLY A 74 13.16 9.16 11.59
N PHE A 75 12.61 8.47 10.60
CA PHE A 75 13.24 8.34 9.29
C PHE A 75 13.29 9.68 8.55
N ASP A 76 14.44 10.03 7.98
CA ASP A 76 14.61 11.23 7.17
C ASP A 76 14.09 11.00 5.74
N ASP A 77 12.90 11.51 5.47
CA ASP A 77 12.26 11.50 4.16
C ASP A 77 12.33 12.84 3.43
N SER A 78 13.18 13.77 3.87
CA SER A 78 13.30 15.13 3.31
C SER A 78 13.63 15.15 1.81
N SER A 79 14.30 14.11 1.32
CA SER A 79 14.65 13.93 -0.09
C SER A 79 13.57 13.28 -0.93
N TRP A 80 12.43 12.86 -0.33
CA TRP A 80 11.33 12.25 -1.04
C TRP A 80 10.46 13.32 -1.69
N ASP A 81 9.85 12.95 -2.81
CA ASP A 81 8.87 13.81 -3.47
C ASP A 81 7.60 13.95 -2.63
N VAL A 82 6.76 14.92 -2.99
CA VAL A 82 5.43 15.10 -2.41
C VAL A 82 4.40 14.88 -3.50
N ILE A 83 3.44 14.00 -3.26
CA ILE A 83 2.34 13.73 -4.19
C ILE A 83 0.98 13.82 -3.48
N PRO A 84 -0.08 14.20 -4.20
CA PRO A 84 -1.43 14.16 -3.66
C PRO A 84 -1.94 12.71 -3.52
N VAL A 85 -2.69 12.43 -2.47
CA VAL A 85 -3.39 11.16 -2.24
C VAL A 85 -4.87 11.46 -2.02
N PRO A 86 -5.80 10.80 -2.69
CA PRO A 86 -5.60 9.73 -3.69
C PRO A 86 -5.08 10.25 -5.03
N SER A 87 -4.19 9.51 -5.65
CA SER A 87 -3.72 9.76 -7.01
C SER A 87 -3.19 8.47 -7.63
N ASN A 88 -2.84 8.57 -8.90
CA ASN A 88 -2.18 7.49 -9.62
C ASN A 88 -0.77 7.98 -9.99
N TRP A 89 0.26 7.38 -9.44
CA TRP A 89 1.64 7.88 -9.61
C TRP A 89 2.10 7.90 -11.06
N GLN A 90 1.57 7.01 -11.93
CA GLN A 90 1.91 7.01 -13.35
C GLN A 90 1.43 8.30 -14.06
N LEU A 91 0.33 8.89 -13.59
CA LEU A 91 -0.16 10.18 -14.10
C LEU A 91 0.64 11.36 -13.56
N LEU A 92 1.41 11.15 -12.51
CA LEU A 92 2.30 12.15 -11.91
C LEU A 92 3.73 12.07 -12.45
N GLY A 93 3.99 11.21 -13.43
CA GLY A 93 5.28 11.09 -14.09
C GLY A 93 6.20 10.01 -13.52
N TYR A 94 5.72 9.18 -12.59
CA TYR A 94 6.45 8.04 -12.07
C TYR A 94 6.10 6.78 -12.84
N ASP A 95 7.13 6.05 -13.32
CA ASP A 95 6.92 4.86 -14.14
C ASP A 95 6.09 5.18 -15.41
N LYS A 96 5.44 4.20 -15.98
CA LYS A 96 4.61 4.31 -17.20
C LYS A 96 3.22 3.75 -16.97
N PRO A 97 2.18 4.35 -17.57
CA PRO A 97 0.86 3.74 -17.60
C PRO A 97 0.89 2.39 -18.30
N ILE A 98 0.36 1.36 -17.65
CA ILE A 98 0.27 0.01 -18.20
C ILE A 98 -1.18 -0.28 -18.52
N TYR A 99 -1.46 -0.57 -19.80
CA TYR A 99 -2.75 -1.11 -20.21
C TYR A 99 -2.58 -2.58 -20.59
N VAL A 100 -3.20 -3.45 -19.83
CA VAL A 100 -3.15 -4.89 -20.06
C VAL A 100 -4.55 -5.48 -20.11
N ASN A 101 -4.93 -6.02 -21.26
CA ASN A 101 -6.20 -6.75 -21.43
C ASN A 101 -5.98 -8.22 -21.83
N TYR A 102 -4.81 -8.58 -22.36
CA TYR A 102 -4.50 -9.93 -22.81
C TYR A 102 -3.03 -10.34 -22.61
N ARG A 103 -2.15 -9.42 -22.22
CA ARG A 103 -0.75 -9.70 -21.91
C ARG A 103 -0.43 -9.23 -20.50
N TYR A 104 0.38 -10.03 -19.79
CA TYR A 104 0.94 -9.59 -18.52
C TYR A 104 2.04 -8.54 -18.76
N PRO A 105 2.22 -7.56 -17.85
CA PRO A 105 3.28 -6.56 -17.97
C PRO A 105 4.68 -7.16 -17.80
N PHE A 106 4.79 -8.37 -17.30
CA PHE A 106 6.02 -9.12 -17.06
C PHE A 106 5.83 -10.58 -17.45
N PRO A 107 6.91 -11.39 -17.59
CA PRO A 107 6.81 -12.83 -17.88
C PRO A 107 5.94 -13.56 -16.85
N ALA A 108 4.97 -14.31 -17.34
CA ALA A 108 4.06 -15.05 -16.47
C ALA A 108 4.80 -16.24 -15.81
N ASN A 109 4.89 -16.21 -14.49
CA ASN A 109 5.42 -17.31 -13.66
C ASN A 109 4.56 -17.48 -12.38
N PRO A 110 3.26 -17.77 -12.53
CA PRO A 110 2.39 -17.89 -11.36
C PRO A 110 2.89 -18.96 -10.39
N PRO A 111 2.80 -18.73 -9.08
CA PRO A 111 2.23 -17.56 -8.42
C PRO A 111 3.23 -16.44 -8.12
N ARG A 112 4.39 -16.46 -8.72
CA ARG A 112 5.52 -15.56 -8.41
C ARG A 112 5.44 -14.27 -9.21
N VAL A 113 5.83 -13.17 -8.58
CA VAL A 113 6.09 -11.88 -9.21
C VAL A 113 7.60 -11.71 -9.45
N PRO A 114 8.03 -10.80 -10.35
CA PRO A 114 9.46 -10.50 -10.51
C PRO A 114 10.06 -9.99 -9.21
N GLU A 115 11.29 -10.43 -8.91
CA GLU A 115 12.02 -9.99 -7.72
C GLU A 115 12.67 -8.62 -7.93
N ASP A 116 13.07 -8.32 -9.16
CA ASP A 116 13.91 -7.18 -9.52
C ASP A 116 13.21 -6.13 -10.41
N ASP A 117 12.03 -6.42 -10.91
CA ASP A 117 11.21 -5.50 -11.74
C ASP A 117 9.75 -5.55 -11.29
N ASN A 118 9.51 -5.02 -10.10
CA ASN A 118 8.22 -4.96 -9.44
C ASN A 118 8.04 -3.58 -8.79
N PRO A 119 7.77 -2.54 -9.60
CA PRO A 119 7.73 -1.15 -9.14
C PRO A 119 6.86 -0.99 -7.89
N THR A 120 7.47 -0.40 -6.86
CA THR A 120 6.87 -0.28 -5.53
C THR A 120 6.87 1.17 -5.07
N GLY A 121 5.69 1.71 -4.77
CA GLY A 121 5.53 3.05 -4.22
C GLY A 121 5.54 3.04 -2.70
N LEU A 122 6.42 3.83 -2.11
CA LEU A 122 6.53 4.04 -0.67
C LEU A 122 5.86 5.36 -0.31
N TYR A 123 4.99 5.37 0.69
CA TYR A 123 4.23 6.54 1.15
C TYR A 123 4.49 6.80 2.63
N ARG A 124 4.67 8.08 2.98
CA ARG A 124 4.79 8.55 4.36
C ARG A 124 4.01 9.82 4.60
#